data_91f1d5b1565f85298e893e91058a458d
#
_entry.id   91f1d5b1565f85298e893e91058a458d
#
_cell.length_a   1.000
_cell.length_b   1.000
_cell.length_c   1.000
_cell.angle_alpha   90.00
_cell.angle_beta   90.00
_cell.angle_gamma   90.00
#
_symmetry.space_group_name_H-M   'P 1'
#
loop_
_entity.id
_entity.type
_entity.pdbx_description
1 polymer ?
#
loop_
_entity_poly.entity_id
_entity_poly.type
_entity_poly.pdbx_seq_one_letter_code
_entity_poly.pdbx_strand_id
1 'polypeptide(L)'
;MIYTCTLNPAIDLYIALKEMRANTVNRTEDEDYQPNGKGVNVSIMLKKYGVNSTALGFIAGFSGSYIEQSLKDLSIRTDFIPVEGITRINVFINTTEEYKLVNQGPAIQEKALHAFREKIVAIPQGGILIMSGSLPKGVPASIFSEIAAICHQQSVKFILDTSSVAVLETLQYKPYLLKPNEEEIAAFFGKTHPLSEKELIQSGEKLIEMGAEQVLISRGGEGALFMAKDAVIKGNAPAGTVVNTACSGDAMLAAFISKQLEGHSPEECLRYGIATGASTAFSKGLSDLHDIHELIDQIHIHKI
;
A
#
# COMPACT_ATOMS: atom_id res chain seq x y z
N MET A 1 -6.86 -2.02 17.65
CA MET A 1 -5.53 -2.50 17.20
C MET A 1 -5.48 -2.50 15.69
N ILE A 2 -4.31 -2.19 15.09
CA ILE A 2 -4.12 -2.15 13.64
C ILE A 2 -3.13 -3.23 13.24
N TYR A 3 -3.45 -3.95 12.20
CA TYR A 3 -2.61 -4.95 11.55
C TYR A 3 -2.40 -4.55 10.10
N THR A 4 -1.15 -4.58 9.64
CA THR A 4 -0.81 -4.42 8.23
C THR A 4 -0.36 -5.75 7.68
N CYS A 5 -0.79 -6.10 6.50
CA CYS A 5 -0.47 -7.39 5.90
C CYS A 5 0.21 -7.19 4.56
N THR A 6 1.42 -7.76 4.41
CA THR A 6 2.16 -7.87 3.16
C THR A 6 2.44 -9.35 2.90
N LEU A 7 1.68 -9.98 1.99
CA LEU A 7 1.89 -11.40 1.71
C LEU A 7 3.19 -11.68 0.93
N ASN A 8 3.71 -10.69 0.20
CA ASN A 8 4.91 -10.79 -0.62
C ASN A 8 5.87 -9.61 -0.41
N PRO A 9 6.42 -9.45 0.83
CA PRO A 9 7.36 -8.37 1.12
C PRO A 9 8.65 -8.51 0.29
N ALA A 10 9.45 -7.45 0.27
CA ALA A 10 10.71 -7.40 -0.47
C ALA A 10 11.76 -6.59 0.30
N ILE A 11 13.03 -6.81 -0.03
CA ILE A 11 14.03 -5.76 0.08
C ILE A 11 14.06 -5.05 -1.28
N ASP A 12 13.99 -3.72 -1.30
CA ASP A 12 14.29 -2.96 -2.49
C ASP A 12 15.74 -2.47 -2.40
N LEU A 13 16.56 -2.97 -3.33
CA LEU A 13 17.95 -2.58 -3.49
C LEU A 13 18.05 -1.53 -4.58
N TYR A 14 18.35 -0.30 -4.19
CA TYR A 14 18.63 0.81 -5.10
C TYR A 14 20.13 0.89 -5.39
N ILE A 15 20.49 0.95 -6.65
CA ILE A 15 21.86 1.00 -7.13
C ILE A 15 22.01 2.19 -8.08
N ALA A 16 23.01 3.07 -7.85
CA ALA A 16 23.38 4.13 -8.76
C ALA A 16 24.69 3.81 -9.46
N LEU A 17 24.72 3.99 -10.79
CA LEU A 17 25.91 3.89 -11.63
C LEU A 17 25.91 5.01 -12.68
N LYS A 18 27.07 5.41 -13.18
CA LYS A 18 27.16 6.33 -14.32
C LYS A 18 26.56 5.75 -15.59
N GLU A 19 26.88 4.48 -15.87
CA GLU A 19 26.41 3.74 -17.04
C GLU A 19 26.47 2.24 -16.76
N MET A 20 25.64 1.49 -17.46
CA MET A 20 25.66 0.02 -17.40
C MET A 20 26.14 -0.54 -18.72
N ARG A 21 27.23 -1.31 -18.68
CA ARG A 21 27.86 -1.95 -19.86
C ARG A 21 27.78 -3.45 -19.76
N ALA A 22 27.35 -4.08 -20.84
CA ALA A 22 27.35 -5.55 -20.95
C ALA A 22 28.78 -6.10 -20.97
N ASN A 23 28.95 -7.34 -20.46
CA ASN A 23 30.21 -8.11 -20.48
C ASN A 23 31.39 -7.42 -19.77
N THR A 24 31.14 -6.50 -18.87
CA THR A 24 32.14 -5.84 -18.02
C THR A 24 31.74 -5.83 -16.56
N VAL A 25 32.67 -5.56 -15.67
CA VAL A 25 32.36 -5.26 -14.26
C VAL A 25 31.89 -3.83 -14.16
N ASN A 26 30.62 -3.65 -13.81
CA ASN A 26 30.06 -2.35 -13.47
C ASN A 26 30.21 -2.12 -11.96
N ARG A 27 30.77 -0.97 -11.56
CA ARG A 27 30.96 -0.62 -10.14
C ARG A 27 29.94 0.42 -9.76
N THR A 28 29.24 0.17 -8.64
CA THR A 28 28.24 1.09 -8.09
C THR A 28 28.91 2.34 -7.53
N GLU A 29 28.20 3.48 -7.60
CA GLU A 29 28.56 4.74 -6.95
C GLU A 29 27.84 4.92 -5.62
N ASP A 30 26.61 4.39 -5.53
CA ASP A 30 25.77 4.42 -4.33
C ASP A 30 24.88 3.18 -4.30
N GLU A 31 24.53 2.74 -3.10
CA GLU A 31 23.63 1.62 -2.88
C GLU A 31 22.83 1.82 -1.60
N ASP A 32 21.54 1.46 -1.64
CA ASP A 32 20.63 1.54 -0.51
C ASP A 32 19.70 0.32 -0.45
N TYR A 33 19.51 -0.22 0.75
CA TYR A 33 18.68 -1.39 1.02
C TYR A 33 17.49 -0.98 1.87
N GLN A 34 16.30 -1.04 1.32
CA GLN A 34 15.08 -0.65 2.03
C GLN A 34 14.17 -1.85 2.27
N PRO A 35 13.68 -2.07 3.52
CA PRO A 35 12.59 -3.01 3.74
C PRO A 35 11.35 -2.47 3.01
N ASN A 36 10.73 -3.30 2.18
CA ASN A 36 9.62 -2.87 1.34
C ASN A 36 8.50 -3.92 1.28
N GLY A 37 7.40 -3.47 0.71
CA GLY A 37 6.13 -4.14 0.55
C GLY A 37 5.03 -3.19 0.99
N LYS A 38 3.92 -3.11 0.25
CA LYS A 38 2.89 -2.09 0.51
C LYS A 38 2.47 -2.01 1.98
N GLY A 39 2.15 -3.13 2.63
CA GLY A 39 1.78 -3.13 4.04
C GLY A 39 2.95 -2.83 4.99
N VAL A 40 4.20 -3.17 4.63
CA VAL A 40 5.41 -2.76 5.36
C VAL A 40 5.53 -1.23 5.34
N ASN A 41 5.39 -0.62 4.17
CA ASN A 41 5.42 0.84 4.00
C ASN A 41 4.30 1.52 4.80
N VAL A 42 3.08 0.95 4.77
CA VAL A 42 1.95 1.44 5.59
C VAL A 42 2.31 1.37 7.08
N SER A 43 2.93 0.28 7.58
CA SER A 43 3.38 0.18 8.98
C SER A 43 4.38 1.26 9.36
N ILE A 44 5.37 1.50 8.49
CA ILE A 44 6.41 2.52 8.72
C ILE A 44 5.78 3.91 8.79
N MET A 45 4.89 4.24 7.84
CA MET A 45 4.22 5.53 7.82
C MET A 45 3.23 5.72 8.97
N LEU A 46 2.45 4.70 9.35
CA LEU A 46 1.62 4.72 10.55
C LEU A 46 2.45 5.05 11.79
N LYS A 47 3.65 4.42 11.91
CA LYS A 47 4.57 4.69 13.04
C LYS A 47 5.06 6.14 13.05
N LYS A 48 5.38 6.72 11.88
CA LYS A 48 5.75 8.14 11.76
C LYS A 48 4.61 9.07 12.20
N TYR A 49 3.35 8.68 11.98
CA TYR A 49 2.16 9.36 12.51
C TYR A 49 1.82 9.03 13.96
N GLY A 50 2.70 8.32 14.69
CA GLY A 50 2.46 7.95 16.09
C GLY A 50 1.47 6.80 16.30
N VAL A 51 1.01 6.16 15.22
CA VAL A 51 0.06 5.05 15.27
C VAL A 51 0.80 3.72 15.29
N ASN A 52 0.54 2.90 16.32
CA ASN A 52 1.14 1.58 16.42
C ASN A 52 0.36 0.54 15.60
N SER A 53 1.11 -0.29 14.88
CA SER A 53 0.57 -1.43 14.11
C SER A 53 1.36 -2.71 14.39
N THR A 54 0.81 -3.85 13.96
CA THR A 54 1.50 -5.14 13.91
C THR A 54 1.60 -5.58 12.45
N ALA A 55 2.83 -5.77 11.96
CA ALA A 55 3.07 -6.21 10.59
C ALA A 55 2.94 -7.74 10.48
N LEU A 56 2.10 -8.19 9.54
CA LEU A 56 1.82 -9.59 9.21
C LEU A 56 2.28 -9.91 7.78
N GLY A 57 2.47 -11.17 7.50
CA GLY A 57 2.76 -11.69 6.15
C GLY A 57 3.74 -12.85 6.21
N PHE A 58 4.35 -13.19 5.07
CA PHE A 58 5.31 -14.28 4.97
C PHE A 58 6.71 -13.73 4.78
N ILE A 59 7.69 -14.29 5.52
CA ILE A 59 9.11 -13.96 5.38
C ILE A 59 9.96 -15.23 5.26
N ALA A 60 11.09 -15.15 4.58
CA ALA A 60 11.97 -16.29 4.34
C ALA A 60 13.44 -15.88 4.33
N GLY A 61 14.30 -16.70 4.93
CA GLY A 61 15.75 -16.57 4.86
C GLY A 61 16.28 -15.24 5.42
N PHE A 62 17.52 -14.93 5.05
CA PHE A 62 18.23 -13.74 5.56
C PHE A 62 17.53 -12.42 5.21
N SER A 63 16.97 -12.34 4.01
CA SER A 63 16.25 -11.13 3.55
C SER A 63 14.93 -10.89 4.30
N GLY A 64 14.24 -11.97 4.69
CA GLY A 64 13.08 -11.88 5.58
C GLY A 64 13.47 -11.40 6.98
N SER A 65 14.57 -11.95 7.52
CA SER A 65 15.12 -11.52 8.82
C SER A 65 15.55 -10.04 8.80
N TYR A 66 16.11 -9.55 7.69
CA TYR A 66 16.44 -8.14 7.52
C TYR A 66 15.20 -7.24 7.62
N ILE A 67 14.11 -7.58 6.91
CA ILE A 67 12.86 -6.81 6.96
C ILE A 67 12.30 -6.80 8.39
N GLU A 68 12.24 -7.97 9.03
CA GLU A 68 11.72 -8.07 10.40
C GLU A 68 12.55 -7.26 11.37
N GLN A 69 13.89 -7.32 11.28
CA GLN A 69 14.79 -6.54 12.14
C GLN A 69 14.63 -5.04 11.89
N SER A 70 14.59 -4.61 10.63
CA SER A 70 14.37 -3.19 10.28
C SER A 70 13.08 -2.63 10.89
N LEU A 71 11.99 -3.41 10.89
CA LEU A 71 10.74 -2.98 11.53
C LEU A 71 10.86 -2.94 13.05
N LYS A 72 11.54 -3.90 13.67
CA LYS A 72 11.80 -3.91 15.13
C LYS A 72 12.65 -2.71 15.54
N ASP A 73 13.65 -2.32 14.77
CA ASP A 73 14.50 -1.15 15.01
C ASP A 73 13.67 0.16 15.00
N LEU A 74 12.62 0.20 14.17
CA LEU A 74 11.62 1.28 14.17
C LEU A 74 10.56 1.13 15.26
N SER A 75 10.70 0.16 16.18
CA SER A 75 9.71 -0.15 17.23
C SER A 75 8.32 -0.48 16.66
N ILE A 76 8.26 -1.15 15.50
CA ILE A 76 7.05 -1.69 14.91
C ILE A 76 6.95 -3.17 15.32
N ARG A 77 5.78 -3.58 15.80
CA ARG A 77 5.55 -4.99 16.15
C ARG A 77 5.47 -5.83 14.89
N THR A 78 6.04 -7.02 14.93
CA THR A 78 6.02 -7.99 13.83
C THR A 78 5.41 -9.29 14.31
N ASP A 79 4.62 -9.93 13.45
CA ASP A 79 4.05 -11.26 13.67
C ASP A 79 4.03 -12.03 12.34
N PHE A 80 5.16 -12.04 11.65
CA PHE A 80 5.35 -12.71 10.37
C PHE A 80 5.33 -14.25 10.53
N ILE A 81 4.97 -14.93 9.45
CA ILE A 81 5.03 -16.37 9.32
C ILE A 81 6.29 -16.74 8.55
N PRO A 82 7.25 -17.45 9.19
CA PRO A 82 8.42 -17.93 8.47
C PRO A 82 8.06 -19.02 7.48
N VAL A 83 8.61 -18.94 6.26
CA VAL A 83 8.44 -19.93 5.21
C VAL A 83 9.81 -20.33 4.63
N GLU A 84 9.86 -21.42 3.87
CA GLU A 84 11.07 -21.86 3.19
C GLU A 84 11.42 -20.94 2.02
N GLY A 85 12.72 -20.78 1.74
CA GLY A 85 13.24 -20.00 0.64
C GLY A 85 13.88 -18.69 1.06
N ILE A 86 13.75 -17.67 0.21
CA ILE A 86 14.32 -16.34 0.42
C ILE A 86 13.23 -15.31 0.07
N THR A 87 12.96 -14.39 0.96
CA THR A 87 12.12 -13.21 0.67
C THR A 87 12.76 -12.44 -0.49
N ARG A 88 11.95 -12.03 -1.46
CA ARG A 88 12.46 -11.42 -2.68
C ARG A 88 13.26 -10.14 -2.42
N ILE A 89 14.26 -9.93 -3.26
CA ILE A 89 15.04 -8.69 -3.34
C ILE A 89 14.78 -8.13 -4.73
N ASN A 90 14.09 -6.98 -4.80
CA ASN A 90 13.96 -6.24 -6.04
C ASN A 90 15.22 -5.41 -6.24
N VAL A 91 15.59 -5.14 -7.50
CA VAL A 91 16.77 -4.34 -7.82
C VAL A 91 16.36 -3.19 -8.73
N PHE A 92 16.61 -1.97 -8.30
CA PHE A 92 16.37 -0.75 -9.04
C PHE A 92 17.73 -0.14 -9.41
N ILE A 93 18.03 -0.09 -10.69
CA ILE A 93 19.31 0.41 -11.19
C ILE A 93 19.07 1.75 -11.87
N ASN A 94 19.68 2.80 -11.32
CA ASN A 94 19.64 4.14 -11.86
C ASN A 94 20.96 4.46 -12.56
N THR A 95 20.85 4.75 -13.86
CA THR A 95 21.95 5.22 -14.70
C THR A 95 21.46 6.45 -15.46
N THR A 96 21.80 6.60 -16.75
CA THR A 96 21.09 7.47 -17.70
C THR A 96 19.66 6.99 -17.97
N GLU A 97 19.39 5.73 -17.66
CA GLU A 97 18.09 5.07 -17.73
C GLU A 97 17.79 4.35 -16.40
N GLU A 98 16.51 4.06 -16.14
CA GLU A 98 16.08 3.30 -14.96
C GLU A 98 15.72 1.86 -15.33
N TYR A 99 16.24 0.89 -14.59
CA TYR A 99 15.89 -0.53 -14.72
C TYR A 99 15.26 -1.04 -13.43
N LYS A 100 14.12 -1.71 -13.54
CA LYS A 100 13.36 -2.28 -12.41
C LYS A 100 13.27 -3.79 -12.55
N LEU A 101 13.99 -4.51 -11.70
CA LEU A 101 14.00 -5.98 -11.64
C LEU A 101 13.18 -6.41 -10.43
N VAL A 102 11.98 -6.91 -10.66
CA VAL A 102 11.04 -7.31 -9.60
C VAL A 102 10.98 -8.83 -9.52
N ASN A 103 11.48 -9.38 -8.42
CA ASN A 103 11.53 -10.82 -8.19
C ASN A 103 10.20 -11.37 -7.63
N GLN A 104 9.99 -12.70 -7.80
CA GLN A 104 8.72 -13.34 -7.43
C GLN A 104 8.60 -13.66 -5.93
N GLY A 105 9.73 -13.92 -5.25
CA GLY A 105 9.74 -14.36 -3.85
C GLY A 105 9.47 -15.86 -3.67
N PRO A 106 9.35 -16.34 -2.41
CA PRO A 106 9.16 -17.74 -2.09
C PRO A 106 7.74 -18.21 -2.47
N ALA A 107 7.61 -19.50 -2.74
CA ALA A 107 6.29 -20.13 -2.88
C ALA A 107 5.71 -20.43 -1.49
N ILE A 108 4.45 -20.10 -1.30
CA ILE A 108 3.75 -20.30 -0.02
C ILE A 108 3.01 -21.63 -0.04
N GLN A 109 3.30 -22.48 0.94
CA GLN A 109 2.65 -23.77 1.11
C GLN A 109 1.35 -23.63 1.92
N GLU A 110 0.42 -24.58 1.76
CA GLU A 110 -0.88 -24.56 2.44
C GLU A 110 -0.77 -24.48 3.97
N LYS A 111 0.23 -25.11 4.56
CA LYS A 111 0.48 -25.01 6.02
C LYS A 111 0.70 -23.55 6.47
N ALA A 112 1.43 -22.77 5.69
CA ALA A 112 1.67 -21.36 6.00
C ALA A 112 0.39 -20.51 5.78
N LEU A 113 -0.39 -20.83 4.74
CA LEU A 113 -1.69 -20.20 4.51
C LEU A 113 -2.68 -20.50 5.65
N HIS A 114 -2.68 -21.73 6.16
CA HIS A 114 -3.50 -22.07 7.32
C HIS A 114 -3.10 -21.24 8.55
N ALA A 115 -1.80 -21.18 8.88
CA ALA A 115 -1.30 -20.36 9.97
C ALA A 115 -1.62 -18.86 9.77
N PHE A 116 -1.64 -18.37 8.53
CA PHE A 116 -2.05 -17.00 8.22
C PHE A 116 -3.54 -16.78 8.54
N ARG A 117 -4.42 -17.69 8.11
CA ARG A 117 -5.86 -17.62 8.44
C ARG A 117 -6.10 -17.60 9.96
N GLU A 118 -5.38 -18.42 10.72
CA GLU A 118 -5.45 -18.43 12.20
C GLU A 118 -5.06 -17.07 12.80
N LYS A 119 -4.00 -16.41 12.28
CA LYS A 119 -3.62 -15.07 12.73
C LYS A 119 -4.70 -14.03 12.42
N ILE A 120 -5.36 -14.11 11.27
CA ILE A 120 -6.47 -13.20 10.95
C ILE A 120 -7.67 -13.45 11.87
N VAL A 121 -8.00 -14.72 12.14
CA VAL A 121 -9.06 -15.09 13.10
C VAL A 121 -8.74 -14.58 14.51
N ALA A 122 -7.48 -14.45 14.88
CA ALA A 122 -7.07 -13.94 16.19
C ALA A 122 -7.13 -12.39 16.33
N ILE A 123 -7.43 -11.66 15.25
CA ILE A 123 -7.60 -10.21 15.30
C ILE A 123 -8.85 -9.89 16.15
N PRO A 124 -8.74 -9.07 17.21
CA PRO A 124 -9.87 -8.77 18.06
C PRO A 124 -10.95 -7.96 17.34
N GLN A 125 -12.19 -8.14 17.74
CA GLN A 125 -13.33 -7.35 17.27
C GLN A 125 -13.04 -5.84 17.38
N GLY A 126 -13.43 -5.07 16.36
CA GLY A 126 -13.12 -3.66 16.25
C GLY A 126 -11.68 -3.36 15.82
N GLY A 127 -10.88 -4.39 15.56
CA GLY A 127 -9.56 -4.23 14.94
C GLY A 127 -9.64 -3.72 13.50
N ILE A 128 -8.49 -3.34 12.96
CA ILE A 128 -8.34 -2.91 11.56
C ILE A 128 -7.28 -3.80 10.91
N LEU A 129 -7.60 -4.41 9.77
CA LEU A 129 -6.66 -5.14 8.93
C LEU A 129 -6.47 -4.37 7.61
N ILE A 130 -5.25 -3.94 7.34
CA ILE A 130 -4.84 -3.31 6.08
C ILE A 130 -4.05 -4.36 5.29
N MET A 131 -4.67 -4.96 4.28
CA MET A 131 -4.02 -5.94 3.42
C MET A 131 -3.62 -5.26 2.11
N SER A 132 -2.31 -5.29 1.80
CA SER A 132 -1.78 -4.52 0.68
C SER A 132 -0.72 -5.29 -0.10
N GLY A 133 -0.70 -5.08 -1.42
CA GLY A 133 0.33 -5.58 -2.31
C GLY A 133 -0.07 -6.79 -3.14
N SER A 134 0.93 -7.42 -3.76
CA SER A 134 0.77 -8.57 -4.64
C SER A 134 0.76 -9.89 -3.88
N LEU A 135 0.17 -10.91 -4.51
CA LEU A 135 0.19 -12.27 -3.99
C LEU A 135 1.51 -12.96 -4.39
N PRO A 136 2.13 -13.72 -3.46
CA PRO A 136 3.25 -14.59 -3.78
C PRO A 136 2.79 -15.86 -4.51
N LYS A 137 3.72 -16.59 -5.10
CA LYS A 137 3.43 -17.89 -5.72
C LYS A 137 2.82 -18.85 -4.69
N GLY A 138 1.80 -19.59 -5.11
CA GLY A 138 1.10 -20.57 -4.26
C GLY A 138 -0.07 -20.00 -3.46
N VAL A 139 -0.27 -18.67 -3.46
CA VAL A 139 -1.43 -18.03 -2.83
C VAL A 139 -2.50 -17.76 -3.89
N PRO A 140 -3.68 -18.39 -3.81
CA PRO A 140 -4.76 -18.13 -4.76
C PRO A 140 -5.40 -16.76 -4.54
N ALA A 141 -5.95 -16.16 -5.59
CA ALA A 141 -6.61 -14.86 -5.50
C ALA A 141 -7.87 -14.87 -4.60
N SER A 142 -8.49 -16.04 -4.40
CA SER A 142 -9.60 -16.22 -3.45
C SER A 142 -9.23 -15.86 -2.00
N ILE A 143 -7.94 -15.78 -1.66
CA ILE A 143 -7.50 -15.36 -0.33
C ILE A 143 -8.10 -14.00 0.07
N PHE A 144 -8.28 -13.08 -0.86
CA PHE A 144 -8.86 -11.77 -0.56
C PHE A 144 -10.31 -11.89 -0.07
N SER A 145 -11.14 -12.68 -0.76
CA SER A 145 -12.53 -12.91 -0.37
C SER A 145 -12.64 -13.75 0.90
N GLU A 146 -11.75 -14.73 1.11
CA GLU A 146 -11.68 -15.51 2.35
C GLU A 146 -11.38 -14.60 3.56
N ILE A 147 -10.37 -13.73 3.46
CA ILE A 147 -10.01 -12.82 4.54
C ILE A 147 -11.09 -11.76 4.75
N ALA A 148 -11.71 -11.24 3.70
CA ALA A 148 -12.84 -10.32 3.80
C ALA A 148 -14.01 -10.95 4.56
N ALA A 149 -14.32 -12.22 4.29
CA ALA A 149 -15.36 -12.97 5.01
C ALA A 149 -15.06 -13.09 6.51
N ILE A 150 -13.82 -13.47 6.87
CA ILE A 150 -13.39 -13.57 8.27
C ILE A 150 -13.51 -12.20 8.96
N CYS A 151 -12.99 -11.14 8.34
CA CYS A 151 -13.05 -9.78 8.88
C CYS A 151 -14.51 -9.33 9.10
N HIS A 152 -15.37 -9.59 8.12
CA HIS A 152 -16.80 -9.25 8.23
C HIS A 152 -17.48 -9.97 9.38
N GLN A 153 -17.27 -11.29 9.53
CA GLN A 153 -17.84 -12.11 10.61
C GLN A 153 -17.38 -11.63 12.00
N GLN A 154 -16.15 -11.15 12.10
CA GLN A 154 -15.55 -10.70 13.36
C GLN A 154 -15.69 -9.20 13.63
N SER A 155 -16.37 -8.47 12.77
CA SER A 155 -16.46 -6.99 12.85
C SER A 155 -15.07 -6.32 12.89
N VAL A 156 -14.13 -6.84 12.10
CA VAL A 156 -12.82 -6.23 11.83
C VAL A 156 -12.94 -5.35 10.58
N LYS A 157 -12.50 -4.11 10.65
CA LYS A 157 -12.46 -3.20 9.49
C LYS A 157 -11.42 -3.70 8.49
N PHE A 158 -11.86 -4.16 7.33
CA PHE A 158 -10.98 -4.64 6.28
C PHE A 158 -10.68 -3.55 5.27
N ILE A 159 -9.40 -3.24 5.08
CA ILE A 159 -8.88 -2.25 4.12
C ILE A 159 -8.03 -3.01 3.11
N LEU A 160 -8.28 -2.79 1.81
CA LEU A 160 -7.62 -3.53 0.75
C LEU A 160 -7.01 -2.60 -0.30
N ASP A 161 -5.70 -2.78 -0.55
CA ASP A 161 -4.91 -2.09 -1.57
C ASP A 161 -4.17 -3.11 -2.44
N THR A 162 -4.79 -3.52 -3.53
CA THR A 162 -4.25 -4.50 -4.47
C THR A 162 -4.66 -4.18 -5.91
N SER A 163 -3.80 -4.54 -6.86
CA SER A 163 -4.10 -4.46 -8.29
C SER A 163 -4.93 -5.64 -8.83
N SER A 164 -5.24 -6.65 -7.99
CA SER A 164 -6.00 -7.83 -8.40
C SER A 164 -7.47 -7.51 -8.60
N VAL A 165 -8.03 -7.92 -9.74
CA VAL A 165 -9.47 -7.82 -10.01
C VAL A 165 -10.32 -8.66 -9.03
N ALA A 166 -9.71 -9.62 -8.32
CA ALA A 166 -10.39 -10.39 -7.26
C ALA A 166 -10.86 -9.53 -6.08
N VAL A 167 -10.45 -8.24 -6.01
CA VAL A 167 -11.02 -7.27 -5.08
C VAL A 167 -12.54 -7.19 -5.20
N LEU A 168 -13.10 -7.38 -6.39
CA LEU A 168 -14.55 -7.33 -6.60
C LEU A 168 -15.31 -8.41 -5.85
N GLU A 169 -14.69 -9.57 -5.62
CA GLU A 169 -15.29 -10.66 -4.84
C GLU A 169 -15.38 -10.34 -3.34
N THR A 170 -14.60 -9.36 -2.86
CA THR A 170 -14.63 -8.94 -1.46
C THR A 170 -15.82 -8.05 -1.13
N LEU A 171 -16.44 -7.40 -2.13
CA LEU A 171 -17.48 -6.38 -1.95
C LEU A 171 -18.73 -6.91 -1.22
N GLN A 172 -19.09 -8.19 -1.42
CA GLN A 172 -20.18 -8.85 -0.68
C GLN A 172 -19.97 -8.86 0.84
N TYR A 173 -18.71 -8.72 1.31
CA TYR A 173 -18.32 -8.67 2.72
C TYR A 173 -18.09 -7.26 3.25
N LYS A 174 -18.45 -6.25 2.49
CA LYS A 174 -18.43 -4.81 2.84
C LYS A 174 -17.06 -4.36 3.38
N PRO A 175 -15.99 -4.40 2.56
CA PRO A 175 -14.70 -3.88 2.98
C PRO A 175 -14.82 -2.41 3.38
N TYR A 176 -14.14 -2.05 4.48
CA TYR A 176 -14.22 -0.70 5.05
C TYR A 176 -13.63 0.36 4.11
N LEU A 177 -12.51 0.05 3.41
CA LEU A 177 -11.89 0.95 2.44
C LEU A 177 -11.20 0.14 1.33
N LEU A 178 -11.43 0.55 0.09
CA LEU A 178 -10.64 0.15 -1.07
C LEU A 178 -9.78 1.32 -1.53
N LYS A 179 -8.49 1.06 -1.85
CA LYS A 179 -7.60 2.11 -2.37
C LYS A 179 -7.01 1.74 -3.73
N PRO A 180 -7.75 1.83 -4.83
CA PRO A 180 -7.19 1.70 -6.17
C PRO A 180 -6.49 2.99 -6.62
N ASN A 181 -5.61 2.86 -7.62
CA ASN A 181 -5.22 3.96 -8.50
C ASN A 181 -6.10 3.98 -9.77
N GLU A 182 -5.87 4.96 -10.66
CA GLU A 182 -6.66 5.11 -11.91
C GLU A 182 -6.56 3.89 -12.84
N GLU A 183 -5.39 3.26 -12.93
CA GLU A 183 -5.17 2.06 -13.77
C GLU A 183 -5.85 0.83 -13.15
N GLU A 184 -5.72 0.67 -11.84
CA GLU A 184 -6.32 -0.45 -11.10
C GLU A 184 -7.86 -0.40 -11.18
N ILE A 185 -8.46 0.77 -10.98
CA ILE A 185 -9.93 0.90 -11.07
C ILE A 185 -10.42 0.70 -12.50
N ALA A 186 -9.68 1.15 -13.51
CA ALA A 186 -9.99 0.85 -14.92
C ALA A 186 -9.97 -0.65 -15.18
N ALA A 187 -8.94 -1.35 -14.69
CA ALA A 187 -8.81 -2.80 -14.82
C ALA A 187 -9.93 -3.57 -14.10
N PHE A 188 -10.41 -3.11 -12.94
CA PHE A 188 -11.54 -3.73 -12.22
C PHE A 188 -12.82 -3.79 -13.06
N PHE A 189 -13.02 -2.81 -13.94
CA PHE A 189 -14.18 -2.76 -14.84
C PHE A 189 -13.86 -3.14 -16.29
N GLY A 190 -12.70 -3.77 -16.54
CA GLY A 190 -12.29 -4.25 -17.86
C GLY A 190 -12.07 -3.14 -18.90
N LYS A 191 -11.73 -1.93 -18.44
CA LYS A 191 -11.40 -0.80 -19.33
C LYS A 191 -9.94 -0.87 -19.73
N THR A 192 -9.67 -0.57 -21.00
CA THR A 192 -8.33 -0.63 -21.59
C THR A 192 -7.75 0.75 -21.95
N HIS A 193 -8.47 1.81 -21.60
CA HIS A 193 -8.08 3.21 -21.82
C HIS A 193 -8.06 3.97 -20.49
N PRO A 194 -7.30 5.07 -20.38
CA PRO A 194 -7.37 5.97 -19.22
C PRO A 194 -8.80 6.48 -19.03
N LEU A 195 -9.28 6.47 -17.78
CA LEU A 195 -10.60 6.95 -17.44
C LEU A 195 -10.60 8.48 -17.29
N SER A 196 -11.63 9.13 -17.79
CA SER A 196 -11.92 10.52 -17.44
C SER A 196 -12.31 10.64 -15.97
N GLU A 197 -12.20 11.82 -15.38
CA GLU A 197 -12.61 12.06 -13.98
C GLU A 197 -14.06 11.63 -13.72
N LYS A 198 -14.95 11.91 -14.66
CA LYS A 198 -16.36 11.47 -14.57
C LYS A 198 -16.49 9.94 -14.51
N GLU A 199 -15.73 9.22 -15.33
CA GLU A 199 -15.75 7.77 -15.33
C GLU A 199 -15.09 7.18 -14.07
N LEU A 200 -14.07 7.85 -13.51
CA LEU A 200 -13.47 7.47 -12.22
C LEU A 200 -14.49 7.60 -11.09
N ILE A 201 -15.23 8.73 -11.04
CA ILE A 201 -16.30 8.94 -10.06
C ILE A 201 -17.37 7.85 -10.20
N GLN A 202 -17.89 7.61 -11.40
CA GLN A 202 -18.89 6.56 -11.66
C GLN A 202 -18.38 5.17 -11.26
N SER A 203 -17.10 4.88 -11.51
CA SER A 203 -16.50 3.61 -11.13
C SER A 203 -16.37 3.47 -9.61
N GLY A 204 -16.00 4.53 -8.91
CA GLY A 204 -15.94 4.56 -7.46
C GLY A 204 -17.32 4.42 -6.82
N GLU A 205 -18.34 5.14 -7.32
CA GLU A 205 -19.73 5.02 -6.89
C GLU A 205 -20.22 3.56 -7.06
N LYS A 206 -19.89 2.93 -8.20
CA LYS A 206 -20.24 1.54 -8.43
C LYS A 206 -19.60 0.58 -7.43
N LEU A 207 -18.35 0.81 -7.00
CA LEU A 207 -17.74 0.03 -5.93
C LEU A 207 -18.47 0.19 -4.59
N ILE A 208 -18.95 1.41 -4.28
CA ILE A 208 -19.79 1.67 -3.10
C ILE A 208 -21.13 0.94 -3.21
N GLU A 209 -21.82 1.03 -4.35
CA GLU A 209 -23.08 0.31 -4.60
C GLU A 209 -22.92 -1.21 -4.48
N MET A 210 -21.77 -1.75 -4.91
CA MET A 210 -21.46 -3.18 -4.80
C MET A 210 -21.09 -3.61 -3.37
N GLY A 211 -20.82 -2.67 -2.45
CA GLY A 211 -20.64 -2.99 -1.03
C GLY A 211 -19.44 -2.38 -0.33
N ALA A 212 -18.51 -1.72 -1.00
CA ALA A 212 -17.44 -0.99 -0.31
C ALA A 212 -18.03 0.13 0.56
N GLU A 213 -17.53 0.29 1.80
CA GLU A 213 -17.98 1.43 2.63
C GLU A 213 -17.32 2.74 2.20
N GLN A 214 -16.06 2.68 1.76
CA GLN A 214 -15.27 3.81 1.30
C GLN A 214 -14.36 3.42 0.14
N VAL A 215 -14.07 4.37 -0.76
CA VAL A 215 -13.10 4.22 -1.85
C VAL A 215 -12.20 5.44 -1.88
N LEU A 216 -10.89 5.22 -1.90
CA LEU A 216 -9.85 6.26 -2.01
C LEU A 216 -9.07 6.02 -3.31
N ILE A 217 -9.28 6.86 -4.34
CA ILE A 217 -8.62 6.71 -5.65
C ILE A 217 -7.43 7.65 -5.71
N SER A 218 -6.23 7.10 -5.81
CA SER A 218 -5.02 7.90 -6.03
C SER A 218 -4.83 8.20 -7.52
N ARG A 219 -4.49 9.47 -7.86
CA ARG A 219 -4.42 10.00 -9.21
C ARG A 219 -3.08 10.64 -9.54
N GLY A 220 -2.01 10.24 -8.84
CA GLY A 220 -0.68 10.79 -9.04
C GLY A 220 -0.65 12.33 -8.97
N GLY A 221 -0.18 12.99 -10.02
CA GLY A 221 -0.13 14.45 -10.12
C GLY A 221 -1.50 15.16 -10.16
N GLU A 222 -2.60 14.43 -10.32
CA GLU A 222 -3.96 14.96 -10.25
C GLU A 222 -4.55 14.91 -8.83
N GLY A 223 -3.81 14.41 -7.84
CA GLY A 223 -4.24 14.31 -6.45
C GLY A 223 -5.01 13.05 -6.13
N ALA A 224 -6.21 13.14 -5.54
CA ALA A 224 -7.00 11.98 -5.19
C ALA A 224 -8.51 12.28 -5.10
N LEU A 225 -9.31 11.20 -5.19
CA LEU A 225 -10.73 11.20 -4.94
C LEU A 225 -11.02 10.32 -3.72
N PHE A 226 -11.91 10.77 -2.85
CA PHE A 226 -12.47 9.96 -1.78
C PHE A 226 -13.97 9.88 -1.96
N MET A 227 -14.53 8.70 -1.76
CA MET A 227 -15.95 8.43 -1.90
C MET A 227 -16.45 7.59 -0.74
N ALA A 228 -17.63 7.94 -0.26
CA ALA A 228 -18.45 7.18 0.66
C ALA A 228 -19.91 7.32 0.23
N LYS A 229 -20.84 6.64 0.91
CA LYS A 229 -22.26 6.58 0.52
C LYS A 229 -22.88 7.94 0.14
N ASP A 230 -22.56 9.01 0.91
CA ASP A 230 -23.18 10.32 0.77
C ASP A 230 -22.13 11.44 0.51
N ALA A 231 -20.94 11.06 0.04
CA ALA A 231 -19.86 12.01 -0.16
C ALA A 231 -18.95 11.61 -1.32
N VAL A 232 -18.71 12.57 -2.21
CA VAL A 232 -17.62 12.53 -3.20
C VAL A 232 -16.75 13.76 -2.97
N ILE A 233 -15.48 13.53 -2.67
CA ILE A 233 -14.52 14.57 -2.29
C ILE A 233 -13.29 14.46 -3.19
N LYS A 234 -12.83 15.58 -3.72
CA LYS A 234 -11.65 15.71 -4.57
C LYS A 234 -10.63 16.62 -3.92
N GLY A 235 -9.35 16.25 -4.01
CA GLY A 235 -8.22 17.11 -3.68
C GLY A 235 -7.19 17.11 -4.81
N ASN A 236 -6.62 18.28 -5.12
CA ASN A 236 -5.50 18.38 -6.07
C ASN A 236 -4.19 17.90 -5.45
N ALA A 237 -3.20 17.53 -6.27
CA ALA A 237 -1.83 17.35 -5.80
C ALA A 237 -1.14 18.71 -5.58
N PRO A 238 -0.24 18.83 -4.58
CA PRO A 238 0.63 19.99 -4.44
C PRO A 238 1.75 19.96 -5.49
N ALA A 239 2.32 21.14 -5.79
CA ALA A 239 3.46 21.25 -6.69
C ALA A 239 4.76 20.81 -6.00
N GLY A 240 5.65 20.16 -6.77
CA GLY A 240 6.97 19.74 -6.28
C GLY A 240 7.75 18.98 -7.35
N THR A 241 9.00 18.67 -7.05
CA THR A 241 9.87 17.89 -7.94
C THR A 241 9.76 16.41 -7.61
N VAL A 242 9.23 15.63 -8.53
CA VAL A 242 9.10 14.18 -8.37
C VAL A 242 10.47 13.52 -8.44
N VAL A 243 10.83 12.79 -7.40
CA VAL A 243 12.07 12.01 -7.28
C VAL A 243 11.76 10.51 -7.49
N ASN A 244 10.75 9.98 -6.77
CA ASN A 244 10.37 8.58 -6.85
C ASN A 244 8.90 8.39 -6.45
N THR A 245 8.06 7.92 -7.33
CA THR A 245 6.62 7.70 -7.05
C THR A 245 6.32 6.40 -6.30
N ALA A 246 7.32 5.54 -6.09
CA ALA A 246 7.13 4.32 -5.31
C ALA A 246 6.67 4.65 -3.88
N CYS A 247 5.86 3.78 -3.31
CA CYS A 247 5.33 3.90 -1.94
C CYS A 247 4.42 5.11 -1.65
N SER A 248 4.23 6.06 -2.61
CA SER A 248 3.37 7.25 -2.41
C SER A 248 1.93 6.89 -2.07
N GLY A 249 1.38 5.86 -2.72
CA GLY A 249 0.04 5.36 -2.43
C GLY A 249 -0.09 4.71 -1.04
N ASP A 250 0.98 4.04 -0.57
CA ASP A 250 1.05 3.42 0.76
C ASP A 250 1.11 4.51 1.84
N ALA A 251 1.92 5.55 1.59
CA ALA A 251 2.05 6.71 2.46
C ALA A 251 0.73 7.50 2.55
N MET A 252 0.06 7.71 1.42
CA MET A 252 -1.28 8.31 1.36
C MET A 252 -2.28 7.53 2.21
N LEU A 253 -2.33 6.21 2.07
CA LEU A 253 -3.24 5.35 2.82
C LEU A 253 -2.97 5.45 4.34
N ALA A 254 -1.72 5.36 4.73
CA ALA A 254 -1.33 5.42 6.14
C ALA A 254 -1.72 6.76 6.79
N ALA A 255 -1.45 7.89 6.13
CA ALA A 255 -1.83 9.21 6.61
C ALA A 255 -3.36 9.37 6.70
N PHE A 256 -4.08 8.94 5.65
CA PHE A 256 -5.55 8.97 5.62
C PHE A 256 -6.14 8.20 6.81
N ILE A 257 -5.69 6.97 7.05
CA ILE A 257 -6.17 6.15 8.17
C ILE A 257 -5.76 6.74 9.52
N SER A 258 -4.54 7.28 9.65
CA SER A 258 -4.10 7.95 10.88
C SER A 258 -5.03 9.08 11.26
N LYS A 259 -5.40 9.94 10.30
CA LYS A 259 -6.30 11.07 10.55
C LYS A 259 -7.74 10.65 10.81
N GLN A 260 -8.22 9.57 10.17
CA GLN A 260 -9.51 8.99 10.53
C GLN A 260 -9.56 8.50 11.99
N LEU A 261 -8.48 7.89 12.48
CA LEU A 261 -8.37 7.42 13.86
C LEU A 261 -8.32 8.55 14.88
N GLU A 262 -7.79 9.70 14.50
CA GLU A 262 -7.79 10.93 15.30
C GLU A 262 -9.18 11.62 15.28
N GLY A 263 -10.13 11.15 14.46
CA GLY A 263 -11.48 11.70 14.35
C GLY A 263 -11.60 12.93 13.46
N HIS A 264 -10.63 13.15 12.58
CA HIS A 264 -10.71 14.24 11.58
C HIS A 264 -11.81 14.00 10.54
N SER A 265 -12.26 15.08 9.90
CA SER A 265 -13.22 15.01 8.79
C SER A 265 -12.61 14.27 7.58
N PRO A 266 -13.44 13.67 6.70
CA PRO A 266 -12.96 13.04 5.47
C PRO A 266 -12.12 13.98 4.60
N GLU A 267 -12.46 15.27 4.57
CA GLU A 267 -11.72 16.30 3.86
C GLU A 267 -10.29 16.46 4.39
N GLU A 268 -10.14 16.52 5.71
CA GLU A 268 -8.83 16.60 6.34
C GLU A 268 -8.05 15.30 6.17
N CYS A 269 -8.70 14.14 6.29
CA CYS A 269 -8.06 12.84 6.03
C CYS A 269 -7.51 12.77 4.59
N LEU A 270 -8.30 13.23 3.61
CA LEU A 270 -7.88 13.26 2.20
C LEU A 270 -6.71 14.25 2.01
N ARG A 271 -6.77 15.43 2.61
CA ARG A 271 -5.72 16.45 2.53
C ARG A 271 -4.38 15.93 3.03
N TYR A 272 -4.36 15.35 4.24
CA TYR A 272 -3.15 14.72 4.79
C TYR A 272 -2.67 13.53 3.97
N GLY A 273 -3.59 12.71 3.46
CA GLY A 273 -3.25 11.60 2.57
C GLY A 273 -2.52 12.09 1.32
N ILE A 274 -3.07 13.09 0.62
CA ILE A 274 -2.45 13.66 -0.59
C ILE A 274 -1.08 14.28 -0.26
N ALA A 275 -0.99 15.10 0.80
CA ALA A 275 0.26 15.73 1.21
C ALA A 275 1.36 14.69 1.47
N THR A 276 1.03 13.62 2.20
CA THR A 276 1.99 12.57 2.55
C THR A 276 2.41 11.72 1.34
N GLY A 277 1.45 11.43 0.44
CA GLY A 277 1.75 10.79 -0.83
C GLY A 277 2.68 11.62 -1.70
N ALA A 278 2.43 12.94 -1.79
CA ALA A 278 3.27 13.88 -2.53
C ALA A 278 4.67 14.04 -1.91
N SER A 279 4.76 14.23 -0.58
CA SER A 279 6.05 14.29 0.14
C SER A 279 6.89 13.04 -0.10
N THR A 280 6.25 11.86 -0.12
CA THR A 280 6.93 10.60 -0.47
C THR A 280 7.40 10.62 -1.92
N ALA A 281 6.59 11.13 -2.86
CA ALA A 281 6.97 11.23 -4.27
C ALA A 281 8.15 12.21 -4.50
N PHE A 282 8.30 13.21 -3.64
CA PHE A 282 9.40 14.19 -3.69
C PHE A 282 10.65 13.73 -2.93
N SER A 283 10.64 12.54 -2.34
CA SER A 283 11.73 11.95 -1.57
C SER A 283 12.31 10.71 -2.27
N LYS A 284 13.53 10.28 -1.89
CA LYS A 284 14.12 9.01 -2.37
C LYS A 284 13.35 7.78 -1.89
N GLY A 285 12.71 7.86 -0.73
CA GLY A 285 11.93 6.80 -0.08
C GLY A 285 10.71 7.37 0.64
N LEU A 286 10.22 6.67 1.66
CA LEU A 286 9.09 7.14 2.46
C LEU A 286 9.40 8.49 3.13
N SER A 287 8.49 9.45 3.00
CA SER A 287 8.60 10.79 3.60
C SER A 287 8.97 10.73 5.09
N ASP A 288 9.76 11.70 5.54
CA ASP A 288 10.03 11.96 6.97
C ASP A 288 9.06 12.99 7.59
N LEU A 289 8.07 13.43 6.81
CA LEU A 289 6.97 14.33 7.19
C LEU A 289 7.38 15.79 7.48
N HIS A 290 8.60 16.21 7.19
CA HIS A 290 9.07 17.56 7.53
C HIS A 290 8.36 18.67 6.72
N ASP A 291 7.94 18.39 5.49
CA ASP A 291 7.34 19.33 4.53
C ASP A 291 5.79 19.27 4.50
N ILE A 292 5.18 18.43 5.32
CA ILE A 292 3.73 18.17 5.27
C ILE A 292 2.90 19.46 5.41
N HIS A 293 3.28 20.36 6.30
CA HIS A 293 2.53 21.60 6.53
C HIS A 293 2.55 22.51 5.30
N GLU A 294 3.69 22.64 4.63
CA GLU A 294 3.84 23.45 3.41
C GLU A 294 3.04 22.84 2.24
N LEU A 295 2.99 21.52 2.16
CA LEU A 295 2.23 20.81 1.12
C LEU A 295 0.72 20.90 1.36
N ILE A 296 0.27 20.81 2.60
CA ILE A 296 -1.15 20.93 2.98
C ILE A 296 -1.74 22.27 2.54
N ASP A 297 -1.00 23.37 2.67
CA ASP A 297 -1.48 24.70 2.29
C ASP A 297 -1.75 24.85 0.79
N GLN A 298 -1.18 23.98 -0.04
CA GLN A 298 -1.39 23.93 -1.50
C GLN A 298 -2.54 23.02 -1.93
N ILE A 299 -3.13 22.26 -0.99
CA ILE A 299 -4.17 21.28 -1.31
C ILE A 299 -5.55 21.87 -1.07
N HIS A 300 -6.31 22.00 -2.14
CA HIS A 300 -7.68 22.48 -2.14
C HIS A 300 -8.64 21.28 -2.24
N ILE A 301 -9.53 21.19 -1.27
CA ILE A 301 -10.51 20.11 -1.19
C ILE A 301 -11.87 20.63 -1.66
N HIS A 302 -12.54 19.88 -2.54
CA HIS A 302 -13.85 20.18 -3.09
C HIS A 302 -14.80 18.99 -2.88
N LYS A 303 -16.03 19.26 -2.45
CA LYS A 303 -17.15 18.31 -2.53
C LYS A 303 -17.76 18.39 -3.92
N ILE A 304 -18.08 17.24 -4.50
CA ILE A 304 -18.71 17.13 -5.82
C ILE A 304 -20.16 16.70 -5.65
#